data_24aa60ae83741d08803a521d890cec34
#
_entry.id   24aa60ae83741d08803a521d890cec34
#
_cell.length_a   1.000
_cell.length_b   1.000
_cell.length_c   1.000
_cell.angle_alpha   90.00
_cell.angle_beta   90.00
_cell.angle_gamma   90.00
#
_symmetry.space_group_name_H-M   'P 1'
#
loop_
_entity.id
_entity.type
_entity.pdbx_description
1 polymer ?
#
loop_
_entity_poly.entity_id
_entity_poly.type
_entity_poly.pdbx_seq_one_letter_code
_entity_poly.pdbx_strand_id
1 'polypeptide(L)'
;MNPTRLILVRHGQAHCNVRGIVGGPRGCTGLTDHGQHQARQLAHRLRAEAPITAAYTTPLRRARETADIVADQLCSSIITVEDLREPDYGDADGQPWADVVSKFGRIPAKHPHQPVAPGAESWSAYLQRITAILHDILSQHSGDTVLIIGHGETVTAAAHLFLGLTPSLRTTAAFAVHYASITRWEQQPLAWTRPAAGWRWTLLAHNDTAHLTG
;
A
#
# COMPACT_ATOMS: atom_id res chain seq x y z
N MET A 1 20.14 -16.14 10.52
CA MET A 1 19.72 -15.00 9.67
C MET A 1 18.57 -14.31 10.39
N ASN A 2 18.55 -12.98 10.40
CA ASN A 2 17.40 -12.24 10.93
C ASN A 2 16.21 -12.40 9.98
N PRO A 3 14.96 -12.40 10.48
CA PRO A 3 13.78 -12.42 9.64
C PRO A 3 13.65 -11.10 8.87
N THR A 4 13.27 -11.18 7.60
CA THR A 4 12.88 -9.99 6.85
C THR A 4 11.51 -9.52 7.34
N ARG A 5 11.35 -8.21 7.55
CA ARG A 5 10.11 -7.57 7.96
C ARG A 5 9.63 -6.59 6.90
N LEU A 6 8.33 -6.58 6.66
CA LEU A 6 7.70 -5.61 5.79
C LEU A 6 6.61 -4.86 6.56
N ILE A 7 6.78 -3.54 6.63
CA ILE A 7 5.79 -2.61 7.19
C ILE A 7 5.14 -1.88 6.01
N LEU A 8 3.86 -2.11 5.82
CA LEU A 8 3.06 -1.45 4.81
C LEU A 8 2.17 -0.40 5.46
N VAL A 9 2.16 0.79 4.89
CA VAL A 9 1.36 1.91 5.37
C VAL A 9 0.53 2.46 4.23
N ARG A 10 -0.77 2.66 4.47
CA ARG A 10 -1.59 3.48 3.58
C ARG A 10 -1.35 4.95 3.89
N HIS A 11 -1.23 5.80 2.87
CA HIS A 11 -1.14 7.26 3.01
C HIS A 11 -2.25 7.84 3.91
N GLY A 12 -2.05 9.01 4.48
CA GLY A 12 -3.05 9.78 5.22
C GLY A 12 -4.25 10.17 4.34
N GLN A 13 -5.35 10.62 4.94
CA GLN A 13 -6.53 11.05 4.20
C GLN A 13 -6.17 12.13 3.17
N ALA A 14 -6.62 11.97 1.91
CA ALA A 14 -6.37 12.92 0.82
C ALA A 14 -7.66 13.59 0.35
N HIS A 15 -7.53 14.76 -0.28
CA HIS A 15 -8.67 15.52 -0.80
C HIS A 15 -9.50 14.73 -1.81
N CYS A 16 -8.85 13.96 -2.70
CA CYS A 16 -9.56 13.12 -3.67
C CYS A 16 -10.43 12.06 -2.99
N ASN A 17 -9.99 11.51 -1.85
CA ASN A 17 -10.76 10.52 -1.11
C ASN A 17 -12.03 11.12 -0.49
N VAL A 18 -11.93 12.32 0.12
CA VAL A 18 -13.07 13.03 0.71
C VAL A 18 -14.09 13.43 -0.35
N ARG A 19 -13.61 13.82 -1.53
CA ARG A 19 -14.46 14.27 -2.65
C ARG A 19 -15.00 13.11 -3.50
N GLY A 20 -14.60 11.86 -3.22
CA GLY A 20 -14.98 10.71 -4.04
C GLY A 20 -14.44 10.76 -5.47
N ILE A 21 -13.28 11.39 -5.67
CA ILE A 21 -12.61 11.53 -6.97
C ILE A 21 -11.60 10.40 -7.17
N VAL A 22 -11.49 9.90 -8.39
CA VAL A 22 -10.44 8.96 -8.79
C VAL A 22 -9.08 9.62 -8.67
N GLY A 23 -8.24 9.14 -7.77
CA GLY A 23 -7.03 9.80 -7.33
C GLY A 23 -5.75 9.29 -8.00
N GLY A 24 -5.69 9.30 -9.33
CA GLY A 24 -4.43 9.16 -10.07
C GLY A 24 -3.60 10.47 -10.05
N PRO A 25 -2.62 10.64 -10.94
CA PRO A 25 -1.78 11.85 -11.00
C PRO A 25 -2.55 13.15 -11.17
N ARG A 26 -3.65 13.15 -11.94
CA ARG A 26 -4.50 14.34 -12.17
C ARG A 26 -5.44 14.60 -11.00
N GLY A 27 -6.05 13.54 -10.44
CA GLY A 27 -7.05 13.66 -9.37
C GLY A 27 -6.45 13.85 -7.98
N CYS A 28 -5.18 13.53 -7.77
CA CYS A 28 -4.53 13.60 -6.47
C CYS A 28 -3.97 14.99 -6.18
N THR A 29 -4.64 15.77 -5.33
CA THR A 29 -4.23 17.12 -4.94
C THR A 29 -3.52 17.18 -3.57
N GLY A 30 -3.20 16.03 -2.96
CA GLY A 30 -2.46 15.93 -1.71
C GLY A 30 -3.34 15.59 -0.51
N LEU A 31 -2.72 15.62 0.68
CA LEU A 31 -3.35 15.32 1.97
C LEU A 31 -4.29 16.45 2.41
N THR A 32 -5.36 16.08 3.11
CA THR A 32 -6.13 17.03 3.94
C THR A 32 -5.34 17.37 5.21
N ASP A 33 -5.75 18.43 5.95
CA ASP A 33 -5.17 18.75 7.26
C ASP A 33 -5.29 17.56 8.23
N HIS A 34 -6.42 16.84 8.17
CA HIS A 34 -6.61 15.62 8.94
C HIS A 34 -5.62 14.53 8.48
N GLY A 35 -5.39 14.36 7.18
CA GLY A 35 -4.41 13.42 6.65
C GLY A 35 -2.98 13.75 7.06
N GLN A 36 -2.62 15.04 7.12
CA GLN A 36 -1.31 15.46 7.64
C GLN A 36 -1.17 15.15 9.14
N HIS A 37 -2.25 15.35 9.92
CA HIS A 37 -2.26 15.00 11.34
C HIS A 37 -2.08 13.48 11.51
N GLN A 38 -2.81 12.66 10.75
CA GLN A 38 -2.64 11.20 10.73
C GLN A 38 -1.18 10.80 10.39
N ALA A 39 -0.56 11.46 9.41
CA ALA A 39 0.83 11.19 9.04
C ALA A 39 1.82 11.51 10.16
N ARG A 40 1.59 12.57 10.95
CA ARG A 40 2.42 12.88 12.13
C ARG A 40 2.26 11.84 13.25
N GLN A 41 1.04 11.39 13.54
CA GLN A 41 0.78 10.32 14.51
C GLN A 41 1.45 9.00 14.07
N LEU A 42 1.34 8.67 12.79
CA LEU A 42 2.00 7.52 12.17
C LEU A 42 3.53 7.61 12.34
N ALA A 43 4.13 8.76 12.05
CA ALA A 43 5.57 8.96 12.16
C ALA A 43 6.05 8.76 13.60
N HIS A 44 5.30 9.28 14.58
CA HIS A 44 5.59 9.05 15.99
C HIS A 44 5.50 7.56 16.35
N ARG A 45 4.51 6.84 15.83
CA ARG A 45 4.34 5.40 16.04
C ARG A 45 5.50 4.59 15.46
N LEU A 46 5.93 4.91 14.23
CA LEU A 46 7.01 4.21 13.53
C LEU A 46 8.37 4.38 14.21
N ARG A 47 8.62 5.48 14.95
CA ARG A 47 9.84 5.64 15.74
C ARG A 47 10.01 4.59 16.86
N ALA A 48 8.91 4.00 17.31
CA ALA A 48 8.91 2.95 18.33
C ALA A 48 9.04 1.53 17.74
N GLU A 49 9.05 1.42 16.42
CA GLU A 49 9.25 0.13 15.73
C GLU A 49 10.75 -0.28 15.76
N ALA A 50 11.01 -1.52 15.35
CA ALA A 50 12.37 -1.97 15.08
C ALA A 50 13.04 -1.03 14.04
N PRO A 51 14.37 -0.85 14.08
CA PRO A 51 15.04 0.01 13.12
C PRO A 51 14.63 -0.29 11.68
N ILE A 52 14.08 0.71 10.99
CA ILE A 52 13.74 0.64 9.59
C ILE A 52 15.04 0.85 8.81
N THR A 53 15.42 -0.15 8.00
CA THR A 53 16.69 -0.15 7.27
C THR A 53 16.54 0.35 5.83
N ALA A 54 15.34 0.20 5.26
CA ALA A 54 15.01 0.71 3.93
C ALA A 54 13.56 1.23 3.91
N ALA A 55 13.34 2.36 3.23
CA ALA A 55 12.02 2.96 3.14
C ALA A 55 11.71 3.42 1.72
N TYR A 56 10.50 3.12 1.26
CA TYR A 56 10.01 3.36 -0.08
C TYR A 56 8.65 4.05 -0.07
N THR A 57 8.39 4.83 -1.13
CA THR A 57 7.08 5.42 -1.37
C THR A 57 6.73 5.43 -2.86
N THR A 58 5.51 5.85 -3.19
CA THR A 58 5.00 5.97 -4.55
C THR A 58 5.06 7.40 -5.04
N PRO A 59 5.01 7.68 -6.36
CA PRO A 59 5.09 9.04 -6.88
C PRO A 59 3.83 9.88 -6.61
N LEU A 60 2.70 9.28 -6.22
CA LEU A 60 1.46 10.03 -6.01
C LEU A 60 1.56 10.98 -4.81
N ARG A 61 1.13 12.22 -5.01
CA ARG A 61 1.32 13.34 -4.08
C ARG A 61 0.91 13.00 -2.64
N ARG A 62 -0.24 12.37 -2.41
CA ARG A 62 -0.71 11.99 -1.06
C ARG A 62 0.23 11.01 -0.33
N ALA A 63 0.86 10.08 -1.09
CA ALA A 63 1.80 9.13 -0.51
C ALA A 63 3.14 9.81 -0.24
N ARG A 64 3.61 10.66 -1.16
CA ARG A 64 4.83 11.45 -0.96
C ARG A 64 4.72 12.39 0.23
N GLU A 65 3.64 13.16 0.35
CA GLU A 65 3.43 14.06 1.49
C GLU A 65 3.37 13.28 2.83
N THR A 66 2.79 12.07 2.83
CA THR A 66 2.85 11.18 4.00
C THR A 66 4.29 10.74 4.28
N ALA A 67 5.02 10.35 3.24
CA ALA A 67 6.40 9.91 3.35
C ALA A 67 7.34 11.02 3.82
N ASP A 68 7.18 12.24 3.32
CA ASP A 68 7.98 13.39 3.72
C ASP A 68 7.83 13.67 5.23
N ILE A 69 6.58 13.66 5.75
CA ILE A 69 6.30 13.83 7.18
C ILE A 69 6.92 12.70 8.03
N VAL A 70 6.88 11.47 7.52
CA VAL A 70 7.49 10.31 8.21
C VAL A 70 9.01 10.40 8.16
N ALA A 71 9.60 10.75 7.03
CA ALA A 71 11.05 10.89 6.83
C ALA A 71 11.66 11.91 7.80
N ASP A 72 11.02 13.07 7.95
CA ASP A 72 11.45 14.13 8.88
C ASP A 72 11.57 13.60 10.33
N GLN A 73 10.64 12.76 10.77
CA GLN A 73 10.63 12.20 12.12
C GLN A 73 11.58 11.03 12.31
N LEU A 74 11.84 10.25 11.27
CA LEU A 74 12.75 9.10 11.30
C LEU A 74 14.20 9.50 11.01
N CYS A 75 14.46 10.75 10.60
CA CYS A 75 15.77 11.23 10.12
C CYS A 75 16.33 10.29 9.04
N SER A 76 15.49 9.81 8.14
CA SER A 76 15.81 8.80 7.12
C SER A 76 15.29 9.24 5.76
N SER A 77 16.02 8.85 4.70
CA SER A 77 15.55 9.08 3.32
C SER A 77 14.54 8.01 2.91
N ILE A 78 13.51 8.42 2.17
CA ILE A 78 12.51 7.51 1.60
C ILE A 78 12.62 7.56 0.07
N ILE A 79 12.84 6.41 -0.56
CA ILE A 79 13.05 6.28 -2.00
C ILE A 79 11.69 6.23 -2.71
N THR A 80 11.49 7.11 -3.68
CA THR A 80 10.29 7.06 -4.54
C THR A 80 10.48 6.03 -5.65
N VAL A 81 9.56 5.08 -5.76
CA VAL A 81 9.55 4.03 -6.79
C VAL A 81 8.30 4.16 -7.64
N GLU A 82 8.49 4.40 -8.95
CA GLU A 82 7.40 4.65 -9.90
C GLU A 82 6.40 3.47 -9.93
N ASP A 83 6.91 2.26 -9.99
CA ASP A 83 6.09 1.06 -10.10
C ASP A 83 5.36 0.64 -8.80
N LEU A 84 5.57 1.37 -7.69
CA LEU A 84 4.75 1.22 -6.49
C LEU A 84 3.44 2.05 -6.54
N ARG A 85 3.20 2.85 -7.59
CA ARG A 85 1.98 3.66 -7.72
C ARG A 85 0.71 2.81 -7.67
N GLU A 86 -0.41 3.43 -7.31
CA GLU A 86 -1.74 2.84 -7.46
C GLU A 86 -2.03 2.42 -8.91
N PRO A 87 -3.10 1.61 -9.17
CA PRO A 87 -3.51 1.30 -10.53
C PRO A 87 -3.59 2.57 -11.38
N ASP A 88 -3.13 2.48 -12.63
CA ASP A 88 -3.41 3.53 -13.59
C ASP A 88 -4.91 3.57 -13.88
N TYR A 89 -5.52 4.73 -13.73
CA TYR A 89 -6.96 4.89 -13.93
C TYR A 89 -7.32 5.40 -15.34
N GLY A 90 -6.34 5.69 -16.20
CA GLY A 90 -6.55 6.15 -17.56
C GLY A 90 -7.49 7.34 -17.63
N ASP A 91 -8.54 7.25 -18.46
CA ASP A 91 -9.52 8.32 -18.64
C ASP A 91 -10.40 8.58 -17.41
N ALA A 92 -10.43 7.67 -16.44
CA ALA A 92 -11.16 7.87 -15.19
C ALA A 92 -10.45 8.81 -14.20
N ASP A 93 -9.13 9.00 -14.32
CA ASP A 93 -8.37 9.82 -13.38
C ASP A 93 -8.86 11.27 -13.32
N GLY A 94 -9.15 11.75 -12.12
CA GLY A 94 -9.67 13.09 -11.85
C GLY A 94 -11.19 13.21 -11.96
N GLN A 95 -11.90 12.14 -12.35
CA GLN A 95 -13.38 12.13 -12.42
C GLN A 95 -13.97 11.63 -11.09
N PRO A 96 -15.20 12.05 -10.74
CA PRO A 96 -15.94 11.44 -9.62
C PRO A 96 -16.18 9.94 -9.88
N TRP A 97 -16.02 9.10 -8.87
CA TRP A 97 -16.24 7.66 -8.99
C TRP A 97 -17.67 7.31 -9.44
N ALA A 98 -18.68 8.09 -9.00
CA ALA A 98 -20.05 7.90 -9.42
C ALA A 98 -20.21 8.07 -10.95
N ASP A 99 -19.55 9.07 -11.53
CA ASP A 99 -19.58 9.34 -12.97
C ASP A 99 -18.83 8.26 -13.76
N VAL A 100 -17.69 7.79 -13.23
CA VAL A 100 -16.90 6.71 -13.84
C VAL A 100 -17.73 5.43 -13.94
N VAL A 101 -18.40 5.03 -12.84
CA VAL A 101 -19.26 3.83 -12.85
C VAL A 101 -20.44 4.01 -13.80
N SER A 102 -21.08 5.18 -13.81
CA SER A 102 -22.18 5.48 -14.73
C SER A 102 -21.75 5.46 -16.20
N LYS A 103 -20.60 6.11 -16.50
CA LYS A 103 -20.10 6.27 -17.87
C LYS A 103 -19.56 4.99 -18.49
N PHE A 104 -18.79 4.21 -17.72
CA PHE A 104 -18.10 3.03 -18.24
C PHE A 104 -18.75 1.70 -17.84
N GLY A 105 -19.77 1.72 -16.96
CA GLY A 105 -20.58 0.56 -16.59
C GLY A 105 -19.80 -0.54 -15.84
N ARG A 106 -18.58 -0.26 -15.39
CA ARG A 106 -17.70 -1.25 -14.76
C ARG A 106 -17.47 -0.94 -13.30
N ILE A 107 -17.68 -1.94 -12.46
CA ILE A 107 -17.36 -1.92 -11.04
C ILE A 107 -16.03 -2.66 -10.88
N PRO A 108 -14.93 -2.01 -10.48
CA PRO A 108 -13.59 -2.64 -10.41
C PRO A 108 -13.58 -3.97 -9.64
N ALA A 109 -14.33 -4.04 -8.53
CA ALA A 109 -14.41 -5.26 -7.74
C ALA A 109 -15.06 -6.44 -8.47
N LYS A 110 -16.04 -6.19 -9.38
CA LYS A 110 -16.72 -7.24 -10.14
C LYS A 110 -15.98 -7.67 -11.41
N HIS A 111 -15.07 -6.84 -11.89
CA HIS A 111 -14.39 -7.06 -13.17
C HIS A 111 -12.85 -6.98 -13.02
N PRO A 112 -12.23 -7.88 -12.22
CA PRO A 112 -10.82 -7.77 -11.87
C PRO A 112 -9.87 -7.88 -13.07
N HIS A 113 -10.32 -8.49 -14.16
CA HIS A 113 -9.52 -8.67 -15.38
C HIS A 113 -9.77 -7.59 -16.45
N GLN A 114 -10.63 -6.63 -16.16
CA GLN A 114 -10.98 -5.56 -17.12
C GLN A 114 -10.62 -4.19 -16.55
N PRO A 115 -10.07 -3.28 -17.36
CA PRO A 115 -9.83 -1.91 -16.94
C PRO A 115 -11.17 -1.17 -16.68
N VAL A 116 -11.18 -0.26 -15.72
CA VAL A 116 -12.37 0.53 -15.36
C VAL A 116 -12.74 1.57 -16.42
N ALA A 117 -11.75 2.05 -17.17
CA ALA A 117 -11.88 3.04 -18.23
C ALA A 117 -10.83 2.80 -19.32
N PRO A 118 -10.94 3.42 -20.51
CA PRO A 118 -9.87 3.40 -21.51
C PRO A 118 -8.55 3.88 -20.92
N GLY A 119 -7.46 3.21 -21.28
CA GLY A 119 -6.12 3.50 -20.77
C GLY A 119 -5.87 3.14 -19.30
N ALA A 120 -6.88 2.62 -18.59
CA ALA A 120 -6.70 2.18 -17.22
C ALA A 120 -6.04 0.80 -17.13
N GLU A 121 -5.38 0.55 -16.02
CA GLU A 121 -4.88 -0.77 -15.65
C GLU A 121 -6.00 -1.63 -15.06
N SER A 122 -6.06 -2.91 -15.43
CA SER A 122 -6.96 -3.85 -14.73
C SER A 122 -6.38 -4.22 -13.38
N TRP A 123 -7.22 -4.72 -12.46
CA TRP A 123 -6.74 -5.23 -11.17
C TRP A 123 -5.70 -6.34 -11.32
N SER A 124 -5.90 -7.24 -12.27
CA SER A 124 -4.95 -8.33 -12.54
C SER A 124 -3.60 -7.83 -13.04
N ALA A 125 -3.58 -6.82 -13.92
CA ALA A 125 -2.35 -6.21 -14.42
C ALA A 125 -1.62 -5.47 -13.28
N TYR A 126 -2.37 -4.72 -12.46
CA TYR A 126 -1.84 -4.07 -11.25
C TYR A 126 -1.21 -5.08 -10.29
N LEU A 127 -1.92 -6.19 -9.98
CA LEU A 127 -1.36 -7.24 -9.11
C LEU A 127 -0.06 -7.79 -9.67
N GLN A 128 0.01 -8.05 -10.97
CA GLN A 128 1.22 -8.55 -11.61
C GLN A 128 2.38 -7.57 -11.43
N ARG A 129 2.16 -6.28 -11.68
CA ARG A 129 3.19 -5.25 -11.54
C ARG A 129 3.64 -5.07 -10.09
N ILE A 130 2.69 -4.90 -9.17
CA ILE A 130 3.00 -4.58 -7.78
C ILE A 130 3.63 -5.77 -7.05
N THR A 131 3.21 -7.01 -7.35
CA THR A 131 3.83 -8.20 -6.74
C THR A 131 5.24 -8.43 -7.24
N ALA A 132 5.54 -8.13 -8.49
CA ALA A 132 6.91 -8.18 -9.02
C ALA A 132 7.82 -7.18 -8.29
N ILE A 133 7.38 -5.92 -8.16
CA ILE A 133 8.18 -4.88 -7.48
C ILE A 133 8.35 -5.16 -5.97
N LEU A 134 7.33 -5.70 -5.31
CA LEU A 134 7.43 -6.12 -3.91
C LEU A 134 8.46 -7.26 -3.75
N HIS A 135 8.43 -8.23 -4.65
CA HIS A 135 9.41 -9.31 -4.67
C HIS A 135 10.83 -8.78 -4.86
N ASP A 136 11.04 -7.89 -5.82
CA ASP A 136 12.35 -7.30 -6.12
C ASP A 136 12.89 -6.51 -4.92
N ILE A 137 12.08 -5.64 -4.32
CA ILE A 137 12.47 -4.89 -3.11
C ILE A 137 12.83 -5.85 -1.97
N LEU A 138 11.99 -6.83 -1.68
CA LEU A 138 12.23 -7.75 -0.55
C LEU A 138 13.43 -8.67 -0.78
N SER A 139 13.74 -9.03 -2.03
CA SER A 139 14.91 -9.83 -2.36
C SER A 139 16.23 -9.09 -2.09
N GLN A 140 16.24 -7.76 -2.26
CA GLN A 140 17.39 -6.90 -1.98
C GLN A 140 17.61 -6.62 -0.49
N HIS A 141 16.60 -6.90 0.35
CA HIS A 141 16.56 -6.56 1.78
C HIS A 141 16.39 -7.78 2.68
N SER A 142 17.09 -8.88 2.36
CA SER A 142 17.04 -10.10 3.18
C SER A 142 17.57 -9.85 4.60
N GLY A 143 16.73 -10.09 5.61
CA GLY A 143 17.05 -9.87 7.02
C GLY A 143 16.82 -8.43 7.51
N ASP A 144 16.32 -7.56 6.67
CA ASP A 144 16.05 -6.15 6.94
C ASP A 144 14.59 -5.88 7.36
N THR A 145 14.35 -4.68 7.87
CA THR A 145 13.01 -4.11 8.07
C THR A 145 12.74 -3.07 7.00
N VAL A 146 11.83 -3.39 6.08
CA VAL A 146 11.45 -2.54 4.95
C VAL A 146 10.14 -1.83 5.27
N LEU A 147 10.09 -0.51 5.11
CA LEU A 147 8.88 0.31 5.15
C LEU A 147 8.44 0.67 3.74
N ILE A 148 7.16 0.49 3.43
CA ILE A 148 6.56 1.01 2.19
C ILE A 148 5.34 1.86 2.55
N ILE A 149 5.41 3.15 2.22
CA ILE A 149 4.29 4.09 2.34
C ILE A 149 3.61 4.19 0.98
N GLY A 150 2.44 3.60 0.89
CA GLY A 150 1.70 3.44 -0.36
C GLY A 150 0.20 3.63 -0.19
N HIS A 151 -0.55 2.73 -0.76
CA HIS A 151 -2.00 2.82 -0.94
C HIS A 151 -2.72 1.60 -0.34
N GLY A 152 -4.05 1.67 -0.26
CA GLY A 152 -4.86 0.52 0.17
C GLY A 152 -4.68 -0.68 -0.76
N GLU A 153 -4.56 -0.42 -2.06
CA GLU A 153 -4.35 -1.47 -3.06
C GLU A 153 -2.95 -2.11 -2.95
N THR A 154 -1.93 -1.36 -2.52
CA THR A 154 -0.58 -1.91 -2.25
C THR A 154 -0.63 -2.91 -1.10
N VAL A 155 -1.34 -2.58 -0.02
CA VAL A 155 -1.52 -3.48 1.14
C VAL A 155 -2.30 -4.73 0.74
N THR A 156 -3.37 -4.56 -0.05
CA THR A 156 -4.17 -5.66 -0.59
C THR A 156 -3.34 -6.57 -1.49
N ALA A 157 -2.50 -5.99 -2.37
CA ALA A 157 -1.65 -6.76 -3.27
C ALA A 157 -0.60 -7.59 -2.53
N ALA A 158 -0.02 -7.07 -1.44
CA ALA A 158 0.89 -7.84 -0.59
C ALA A 158 0.17 -9.04 0.05
N ALA A 159 -1.09 -8.89 0.47
CA ALA A 159 -1.89 -10.00 0.96
C ALA A 159 -2.13 -11.05 -0.13
N HIS A 160 -2.44 -10.63 -1.37
CA HIS A 160 -2.55 -11.55 -2.52
C HIS A 160 -1.25 -12.32 -2.75
N LEU A 161 -0.11 -11.62 -2.72
CA LEU A 161 1.21 -12.24 -2.90
C LEU A 161 1.51 -13.30 -1.84
N PHE A 162 1.41 -12.92 -0.56
CA PHE A 162 1.87 -13.79 0.54
C PHE A 162 0.90 -14.91 0.90
N LEU A 163 -0.39 -14.73 0.65
CA LEU A 163 -1.43 -15.74 0.89
C LEU A 163 -1.79 -16.55 -0.36
N GLY A 164 -1.18 -16.27 -1.52
CA GLY A 164 -1.46 -16.97 -2.77
C GLY A 164 -2.89 -16.77 -3.27
N LEU A 165 -3.46 -15.56 -3.08
CA LEU A 165 -4.85 -15.28 -3.43
C LEU A 165 -5.00 -14.92 -4.91
N THR A 166 -6.10 -15.38 -5.52
CA THR A 166 -6.40 -15.06 -6.92
C THR A 166 -7.02 -13.66 -7.07
N PRO A 167 -6.88 -12.99 -8.24
CA PRO A 167 -7.50 -11.69 -8.49
C PRO A 167 -9.01 -11.68 -8.28
N SER A 168 -9.69 -12.81 -8.51
CA SER A 168 -11.14 -12.97 -8.38
C SER A 168 -11.64 -12.90 -6.93
N LEU A 169 -10.77 -13.05 -5.92
CA LEU A 169 -11.17 -12.90 -4.52
C LEU A 169 -11.89 -11.56 -4.29
N ARG A 170 -11.47 -10.50 -4.99
CA ARG A 170 -12.03 -9.16 -4.87
C ARG A 170 -13.55 -9.09 -5.12
N THR A 171 -14.12 -10.09 -5.78
CA THR A 171 -15.58 -10.15 -6.01
C THR A 171 -16.36 -10.58 -4.78
N THR A 172 -15.72 -11.26 -3.82
CA THR A 172 -16.36 -11.89 -2.66
C THR A 172 -15.85 -11.39 -1.32
N ALA A 173 -14.59 -10.93 -1.26
CA ALA A 173 -13.96 -10.46 -0.03
C ALA A 173 -13.01 -9.28 -0.31
N ALA A 174 -12.77 -8.46 0.71
CA ALA A 174 -11.84 -7.35 0.67
C ALA A 174 -11.11 -7.21 2.00
N PHE A 175 -9.95 -6.57 1.96
CA PHE A 175 -9.21 -6.18 3.15
C PHE A 175 -9.56 -4.74 3.52
N ALA A 176 -9.95 -4.50 4.77
CA ALA A 176 -10.09 -3.14 5.27
C ALA A 176 -8.71 -2.51 5.42
N VAL A 177 -8.49 -1.34 4.84
CA VAL A 177 -7.23 -0.60 4.96
C VAL A 177 -7.57 0.87 5.18
N HIS A 178 -7.49 1.33 6.43
CA HIS A 178 -7.77 2.71 6.80
C HIS A 178 -6.59 3.64 6.47
N TYR A 179 -6.84 4.96 6.38
CA TYR A 179 -5.78 5.95 6.17
C TYR A 179 -4.78 5.89 7.31
N ALA A 180 -3.49 6.00 6.97
CA ALA A 180 -2.36 5.91 7.89
C ALA A 180 -2.32 4.61 8.73
N SER A 181 -3.09 3.56 8.36
CA SER A 181 -3.00 2.26 9.02
C SER A 181 -1.69 1.56 8.71
N ILE A 182 -1.27 0.70 9.63
CA ILE A 182 -0.05 -0.11 9.52
C ILE A 182 -0.43 -1.58 9.38
N THR A 183 0.17 -2.26 8.39
CA THR A 183 0.10 -3.71 8.21
C THR A 183 1.51 -4.28 8.27
N ARG A 184 1.73 -5.33 9.09
CA ARG A 184 3.05 -5.90 9.34
C ARG A 184 3.11 -7.35 8.91
N TRP A 185 4.10 -7.65 8.10
CA TRP A 185 4.49 -8.99 7.72
C TRP A 185 5.91 -9.28 8.19
N GLU A 186 6.17 -10.53 8.59
CA GLU A 186 7.50 -10.99 8.98
C GLU A 186 7.74 -12.40 8.42
N GLN A 187 8.94 -12.65 7.94
CA GLN A 187 9.37 -14.00 7.62
C GLN A 187 9.58 -14.81 8.89
N GLN A 188 8.94 -15.96 8.98
CA GLN A 188 9.12 -16.92 10.08
C GLN A 188 9.53 -18.28 9.53
N PRO A 189 10.35 -19.07 10.26
CA PRO A 189 10.76 -20.38 9.79
C PRO A 189 9.55 -21.30 9.63
N LEU A 190 9.57 -22.14 8.59
CA LEU A 190 8.55 -23.17 8.37
C LEU A 190 8.44 -24.14 9.56
N ALA A 191 9.58 -24.44 10.18
CA ALA A 191 9.64 -25.24 11.40
C ALA A 191 10.58 -24.54 12.40
N TRP A 192 10.05 -24.13 13.53
CA TRP A 192 10.83 -23.46 14.59
C TRP A 192 11.98 -24.33 15.14
N THR A 193 11.85 -25.67 15.04
CA THR A 193 12.91 -26.63 15.40
C THR A 193 13.94 -26.84 14.31
N ARG A 194 13.68 -26.38 13.06
CA ARG A 194 14.56 -26.51 11.89
C ARG A 194 14.48 -25.26 11.03
N PRO A 195 15.10 -24.14 11.44
CA PRO A 195 15.05 -22.89 10.66
C PRO A 195 15.57 -23.03 9.22
N ALA A 196 16.49 -23.97 8.98
CA ALA A 196 17.02 -24.26 7.65
C ALA A 196 16.01 -24.92 6.70
N ALA A 197 14.82 -25.34 7.18
CA ALA A 197 13.80 -25.95 6.33
C ALA A 197 13.08 -24.94 5.40
N GLY A 198 13.33 -23.65 5.58
CA GLY A 198 12.76 -22.57 4.78
C GLY A 198 11.97 -21.58 5.60
N TRP A 199 11.45 -20.54 4.94
CA TRP A 199 10.76 -19.39 5.53
C TRP A 199 9.39 -19.22 4.88
N ARG A 200 8.46 -18.64 5.63
CA ARG A 200 7.14 -18.21 5.15
C ARG A 200 6.83 -16.82 5.66
N TRP A 201 6.03 -16.07 4.92
CA TRP A 201 5.48 -14.80 5.38
C TRP A 201 4.36 -15.03 6.37
N THR A 202 4.40 -14.31 7.48
CA THR A 202 3.41 -14.34 8.56
C THR A 202 2.84 -12.95 8.73
N LEU A 203 1.52 -12.82 8.69
CA LEU A 203 0.82 -11.58 8.99
C LEU A 203 0.78 -11.39 10.51
N LEU A 204 1.52 -10.39 11.01
CA LEU A 204 1.57 -10.08 12.45
C LEU A 204 0.46 -9.13 12.88
N ALA A 205 0.14 -8.15 12.03
CA ALA A 205 -0.94 -7.19 12.27
C ALA A 205 -1.47 -6.69 10.92
N HIS A 206 -2.76 -6.46 10.85
CA HIS A 206 -3.42 -5.88 9.69
C HIS A 206 -4.25 -4.68 10.09
N ASN A 207 -4.13 -3.59 9.32
CA ASN A 207 -4.95 -2.39 9.48
C ASN A 207 -4.90 -1.78 10.91
N ASP A 208 -3.72 -1.82 11.54
CA ASP A 208 -3.50 -1.25 12.87
C ASP A 208 -3.58 0.28 12.82
N THR A 209 -4.55 0.85 13.54
CA THR A 209 -4.82 2.28 13.66
C THR A 209 -4.73 2.77 15.11
N ALA A 210 -4.15 1.99 16.02
CA ALA A 210 -4.12 2.32 17.46
C ALA A 210 -3.45 3.67 17.75
N HIS A 211 -2.53 4.13 16.90
CA HIS A 211 -1.88 5.43 17.01
C HIS A 211 -2.75 6.62 16.58
N LEU A 212 -3.91 6.38 15.97
CA LEU A 212 -4.82 7.42 15.50
C LEU A 212 -5.94 7.75 16.51
N THR A 213 -6.05 6.96 17.59
CA THR A 213 -7.01 7.19 18.66
C THR A 213 -6.37 8.05 19.72
N GLY A 214 -6.54 9.37 19.63
CA GLY A 214 -6.06 10.38 20.57
C GLY A 214 -6.85 11.66 20.37
#